data_2bad2152e164cc961609cd2263310548
#
_entry.id   2bad2152e164cc961609cd2263310548
#
_cell.length_a   1.000
_cell.length_b   1.000
_cell.length_c   1.000
_cell.angle_alpha   90.00
_cell.angle_beta   90.00
_cell.angle_gamma   90.00
#
_symmetry.space_group_name_H-M   'P 1'
#
loop_
_entity.id
_entity.type
_entity.pdbx_description
1 polymer ?
#
loop_
_entity_poly.entity_id
_entity_poly.type
_entity_poly.pdbx_seq_one_letter_code
_entity_poly.pdbx_strand_id
1 'polypeptide(L)'
;EELAKNELTNKVNIVKTGCFGLCAQGPIVIIYPEAVFYHQVQPKHAKKIVSDHLINGKLVEKLLYHDSDTKEIINKLMDTPFYHKQKRVALRNCGRINPEKIEEYFAFDGYQALATVVNEYSRDDVLSLLETSGLRGRGGAGFPTFMKWSFAKASQSDQKYVICNADEGDPGAFMDRSVLEGDPHAIIEAMAIAGYTIGANQGYIYVRAEYPIAVNRLRIAIKQAREKGLLGKNIFGSGFSFDLDLRLGAGAFVCEEETALLESIEGHRGEPRPRPPFPAVKGLFGKPTIVNNVETLANIPQIILKGPEWFASFGTEKSKGTKVFALGGKIQNTGLVEIPMGTTLREIVEDIGGGIPAGKKFKAAQTGGPSG
;
A
#
# COMPACT_ATOMS: atom_id res chain seq x y z
N GLU A 1 -15.24 -25.94 -5.75
CA GLU A 1 -15.79 -27.31 -5.84
C GLU A 1 -16.92 -27.54 -4.82
N GLU A 2 -16.70 -27.31 -3.50
CA GLU A 2 -17.73 -27.58 -2.48
C GLU A 2 -18.97 -26.70 -2.65
N LEU A 3 -18.84 -25.44 -3.08
CA LEU A 3 -19.99 -24.57 -3.40
C LEU A 3 -20.81 -25.14 -4.57
N ALA A 4 -20.15 -25.70 -5.59
CA ALA A 4 -20.85 -26.30 -6.73
C ALA A 4 -21.60 -27.58 -6.33
N LYS A 5 -21.00 -28.42 -5.49
CA LYS A 5 -21.66 -29.65 -4.98
C LYS A 5 -22.94 -29.36 -4.16
N ASN A 6 -23.02 -28.16 -3.56
CA ASN A 6 -24.13 -27.74 -2.72
C ASN A 6 -25.01 -26.66 -3.38
N GLU A 7 -24.92 -26.46 -4.69
CA GLU A 7 -25.72 -25.50 -5.47
C GLU A 7 -25.64 -24.05 -4.97
N LEU A 8 -24.48 -23.67 -4.38
CA LEU A 8 -24.25 -22.35 -3.81
C LEU A 8 -23.44 -21.42 -4.73
N THR A 9 -23.01 -21.85 -5.91
CA THR A 9 -22.15 -21.09 -6.81
C THR A 9 -22.72 -19.72 -7.20
N ASN A 10 -24.06 -19.62 -7.34
CA ASN A 10 -24.73 -18.38 -7.66
C ASN A 10 -25.19 -17.57 -6.43
N LYS A 11 -25.04 -18.13 -5.22
CA LYS A 11 -25.43 -17.49 -3.96
C LYS A 11 -24.24 -16.96 -3.16
N VAL A 12 -23.06 -17.51 -3.38
CA VAL A 12 -21.84 -17.16 -2.64
C VAL A 12 -20.76 -16.71 -3.61
N ASN A 13 -20.30 -15.48 -3.46
CA ASN A 13 -19.18 -14.94 -4.22
C ASN A 13 -17.86 -15.15 -3.46
N ILE A 14 -16.84 -15.68 -4.13
CA ILE A 14 -15.50 -15.83 -3.58
C ILE A 14 -14.64 -14.68 -4.10
N VAL A 15 -14.19 -13.83 -3.20
CA VAL A 15 -13.28 -12.71 -3.48
C VAL A 15 -11.85 -13.11 -3.09
N LYS A 16 -10.93 -13.07 -4.05
CA LYS A 16 -9.50 -13.27 -3.80
C LYS A 16 -8.87 -11.92 -3.54
N THR A 17 -8.49 -11.68 -2.31
CA THR A 17 -7.92 -10.39 -1.89
C THR A 17 -6.38 -10.39 -1.93
N GLY A 18 -5.79 -9.22 -1.66
CA GLY A 18 -4.40 -9.10 -1.28
C GLY A 18 -4.14 -9.57 0.16
N CYS A 19 -2.93 -9.32 0.64
CA CYS A 19 -2.50 -9.72 1.98
C CYS A 19 -3.30 -8.99 3.07
N PHE A 20 -3.76 -9.72 4.09
CA PHE A 20 -4.38 -9.14 5.29
C PHE A 20 -3.36 -8.48 6.24
N GLY A 21 -2.10 -8.85 6.14
CA GLY A 21 -1.05 -8.40 7.03
C GLY A 21 -0.82 -9.30 8.25
N LEU A 22 -1.73 -10.20 8.62
CA LEU A 22 -1.56 -11.12 9.76
C LEU A 22 -0.96 -12.46 9.29
N CYS A 23 0.34 -12.47 9.00
CA CYS A 23 1.03 -13.60 8.39
C CYS A 23 1.03 -14.84 9.29
N ALA A 24 1.17 -14.65 10.62
CA ALA A 24 1.16 -15.75 11.58
C ALA A 24 -0.13 -16.59 11.57
N GLN A 25 -1.24 -16.03 11.10
CA GLN A 25 -2.56 -16.66 11.12
C GLN A 25 -3.07 -17.07 9.73
N GLY A 26 -2.27 -16.90 8.71
CA GLY A 26 -2.65 -17.31 7.34
C GLY A 26 -2.71 -18.83 7.15
N PRO A 27 -3.44 -19.32 6.12
CA PRO A 27 -4.43 -18.64 5.27
C PRO A 27 -5.69 -18.21 6.02
N ILE A 28 -6.23 -17.04 5.63
CA ILE A 28 -7.39 -16.41 6.26
C ILE A 28 -8.60 -16.50 5.34
N VAL A 29 -9.76 -16.76 5.91
CA VAL A 29 -11.08 -16.66 5.24
C VAL A 29 -11.99 -15.82 6.10
N ILE A 30 -12.64 -14.80 5.49
CA ILE A 30 -13.66 -14.00 6.16
C ILE A 30 -14.99 -14.24 5.44
N ILE A 31 -16.04 -14.54 6.21
CA ILE A 31 -17.39 -14.77 5.70
C ILE A 31 -18.27 -13.59 6.06
N TYR A 32 -18.80 -12.92 5.04
CA TYR A 32 -19.76 -11.83 5.15
C TYR A 32 -21.19 -12.33 4.94
N PRO A 33 -22.23 -11.66 5.53
CA PRO A 33 -22.18 -10.32 6.15
C PRO A 33 -21.68 -10.29 7.61
N GLU A 34 -21.62 -11.40 8.33
CA GLU A 34 -21.28 -11.46 9.76
C GLU A 34 -19.82 -11.08 10.05
N ALA A 35 -18.97 -11.05 9.01
CA ALA A 35 -17.53 -10.82 9.07
C ALA A 35 -16.78 -11.86 9.94
N VAL A 36 -17.25 -13.10 9.93
CA VAL A 36 -16.65 -14.19 10.70
C VAL A 36 -15.26 -14.51 10.15
N PHE A 37 -14.27 -14.43 11.03
CA PHE A 37 -12.86 -14.63 10.75
C PHE A 37 -12.41 -16.06 11.07
N TYR A 38 -11.99 -16.78 10.04
CA TYR A 38 -11.35 -18.09 10.17
C TYR A 38 -9.87 -17.98 9.82
N HIS A 39 -9.01 -18.54 10.67
CA HIS A 39 -7.56 -18.53 10.50
C HIS A 39 -7.01 -19.94 10.21
N GLN A 40 -5.77 -20.00 9.68
CA GLN A 40 -5.06 -21.24 9.35
C GLN A 40 -5.91 -22.23 8.53
N VAL A 41 -6.74 -21.69 7.63
CA VAL A 41 -7.67 -22.48 6.82
C VAL A 41 -6.92 -23.29 5.78
N GLN A 42 -7.19 -24.58 5.71
CA GLN A 42 -6.63 -25.52 4.74
C GLN A 42 -7.72 -26.01 3.78
N PRO A 43 -7.38 -26.52 2.59
CA PRO A 43 -8.36 -27.04 1.63
C PRO A 43 -9.33 -28.07 2.23
N LYS A 44 -8.87 -28.94 3.14
CA LYS A 44 -9.71 -29.92 3.86
C LYS A 44 -10.83 -29.30 4.69
N HIS A 45 -10.70 -28.03 5.09
CA HIS A 45 -11.71 -27.33 5.90
C HIS A 45 -12.86 -26.78 5.06
N ALA A 46 -12.70 -26.68 3.71
CA ALA A 46 -13.71 -26.11 2.83
C ALA A 46 -15.07 -26.79 2.94
N LYS A 47 -15.09 -28.13 2.98
CA LYS A 47 -16.32 -28.91 3.12
C LYS A 47 -17.08 -28.50 4.41
N LYS A 48 -16.35 -28.41 5.52
CA LYS A 48 -16.95 -28.07 6.82
C LYS A 48 -17.43 -26.62 6.89
N ILE A 49 -16.68 -25.68 6.30
CA ILE A 49 -17.09 -24.27 6.21
C ILE A 49 -18.40 -24.17 5.41
N VAL A 50 -18.51 -24.88 4.30
CA VAL A 50 -19.73 -24.85 3.46
C VAL A 50 -20.88 -25.51 4.19
N SER A 51 -20.73 -26.73 4.73
CA SER A 51 -21.83 -27.46 5.38
C SER A 51 -22.30 -26.80 6.68
N ASP A 52 -21.37 -26.47 7.55
CA ASP A 52 -21.72 -26.00 8.89
C ASP A 52 -22.07 -24.51 8.88
N HIS A 53 -21.21 -23.64 8.28
CA HIS A 53 -21.43 -22.21 8.32
C HIS A 53 -22.38 -21.72 7.22
N LEU A 54 -22.07 -21.98 5.94
CA LEU A 54 -22.87 -21.39 4.86
C LEU A 54 -24.29 -22.00 4.74
N ILE A 55 -24.46 -23.28 5.06
CA ILE A 55 -25.77 -23.96 4.97
C ILE A 55 -26.52 -23.92 6.29
N ASN A 56 -25.87 -24.29 7.39
CA ASN A 56 -26.51 -24.48 8.68
C ASN A 56 -26.36 -23.29 9.65
N GLY A 57 -25.65 -22.23 9.29
CA GLY A 57 -25.42 -21.05 10.14
C GLY A 57 -24.60 -21.33 11.42
N LYS A 58 -23.89 -22.48 11.48
CA LYS A 58 -23.10 -22.87 12.64
C LYS A 58 -21.64 -22.56 12.44
N LEU A 59 -21.02 -21.84 13.37
CA LEU A 59 -19.60 -21.50 13.30
C LEU A 59 -18.73 -22.77 13.39
N VAL A 60 -17.62 -22.76 12.65
CA VAL A 60 -16.60 -23.81 12.74
C VAL A 60 -15.59 -23.43 13.82
N GLU A 61 -15.93 -23.71 15.07
CA GLU A 61 -15.19 -23.27 16.27
C GLU A 61 -13.68 -23.54 16.21
N LYS A 62 -13.27 -24.70 15.67
CA LYS A 62 -11.85 -25.08 15.52
C LYS A 62 -11.03 -24.14 14.63
N LEU A 63 -11.70 -23.30 13.82
CA LEU A 63 -11.09 -22.34 12.91
C LEU A 63 -11.21 -20.90 13.40
N LEU A 64 -11.90 -20.67 14.51
CA LEU A 64 -12.00 -19.34 15.13
C LEU A 64 -10.70 -19.01 15.84
N TYR A 65 -10.35 -17.73 15.83
CA TYR A 65 -9.16 -17.24 16.52
C TYR A 65 -9.39 -17.22 18.03
N HIS A 66 -8.41 -17.73 18.76
CA HIS A 66 -8.38 -17.66 20.22
C HIS A 66 -7.28 -16.69 20.64
N ASP A 67 -7.64 -15.71 21.44
CA ASP A 67 -6.66 -14.82 22.04
C ASP A 67 -5.65 -15.63 22.87
N SER A 68 -4.37 -15.32 22.72
CA SER A 68 -3.31 -16.09 23.37
C SER A 68 -3.30 -15.96 24.90
N ASP A 69 -3.75 -14.81 25.40
CA ASP A 69 -3.67 -14.44 26.81
C ASP A 69 -4.98 -14.73 27.54
N THR A 70 -6.10 -14.24 27.00
CA THR A 70 -7.43 -14.39 27.63
C THR A 70 -8.09 -15.72 27.31
N LYS A 71 -7.67 -16.43 26.25
CA LYS A 71 -8.31 -17.64 25.69
C LYS A 71 -9.71 -17.40 25.15
N GLU A 72 -10.14 -16.16 25.07
CA GLU A 72 -11.44 -15.81 24.49
C GLU A 72 -11.47 -16.06 22.97
N ILE A 73 -12.64 -16.47 22.50
CA ILE A 73 -12.89 -16.65 21.06
C ILE A 73 -13.20 -15.29 20.43
N ILE A 74 -12.42 -14.91 19.45
CA ILE A 74 -12.62 -13.67 18.68
C ILE A 74 -13.10 -14.03 17.28
N ASN A 75 -14.36 -13.68 17.01
CA ASN A 75 -15.04 -14.05 15.76
C ASN A 75 -14.72 -13.09 14.60
N LYS A 76 -14.31 -11.85 14.86
CA LYS A 76 -14.05 -10.84 13.84
C LYS A 76 -12.59 -10.43 13.83
N LEU A 77 -12.03 -10.30 12.63
CA LEU A 77 -10.64 -9.91 12.45
C LEU A 77 -10.31 -8.56 13.11
N MET A 78 -11.18 -7.58 12.97
CA MET A 78 -10.97 -6.23 13.49
C MET A 78 -10.99 -6.15 15.02
N ASP A 79 -11.59 -7.14 15.69
CA ASP A 79 -11.64 -7.21 17.15
C ASP A 79 -10.39 -7.88 17.76
N THR A 80 -9.52 -8.45 16.91
CA THR A 80 -8.26 -9.04 17.39
C THR A 80 -7.32 -7.96 17.92
N PRO A 81 -6.51 -8.23 18.97
CA PRO A 81 -5.52 -7.30 19.49
C PRO A 81 -4.59 -6.77 18.40
N PHE A 82 -4.25 -7.61 17.43
CA PHE A 82 -3.40 -7.24 16.29
C PHE A 82 -3.99 -6.11 15.43
N TYR A 83 -5.31 -6.08 15.21
CA TYR A 83 -5.96 -5.06 14.37
C TYR A 83 -6.52 -3.88 15.14
N HIS A 84 -6.97 -4.09 16.36
CA HIS A 84 -7.70 -3.07 17.14
C HIS A 84 -6.92 -1.75 17.30
N LYS A 85 -5.59 -1.81 17.46
CA LYS A 85 -4.73 -0.63 17.64
C LYS A 85 -4.19 -0.06 16.31
N GLN A 86 -4.46 -0.70 15.18
CA GLN A 86 -3.99 -0.24 13.89
C GLN A 86 -4.88 0.87 13.30
N LYS A 87 -4.25 1.73 12.51
CA LYS A 87 -4.91 2.79 11.73
C LYS A 87 -4.52 2.60 10.27
N ARG A 88 -5.32 1.86 9.52
CA ARG A 88 -4.99 1.47 8.14
C ARG A 88 -5.41 2.55 7.15
N VAL A 89 -4.44 3.30 6.64
CA VAL A 89 -4.58 4.33 5.61
C VAL A 89 -3.97 3.82 4.29
N ALA A 90 -2.68 3.50 4.29
CA ALA A 90 -2.01 2.90 3.14
C ALA A 90 -2.48 1.47 2.86
N LEU A 91 -2.74 0.68 3.90
CA LEU A 91 -3.22 -0.70 3.80
C LEU A 91 -4.76 -0.84 3.81
N ARG A 92 -5.52 0.25 3.64
CA ARG A 92 -6.99 0.29 3.80
C ARG A 92 -7.76 -0.79 3.05
N ASN A 93 -7.38 -1.06 1.81
CA ASN A 93 -8.04 -2.02 0.92
C ASN A 93 -7.38 -3.42 0.92
N CYS A 94 -6.16 -3.55 1.48
CA CYS A 94 -5.47 -4.83 1.56
C CYS A 94 -6.26 -5.84 2.39
N GLY A 95 -6.60 -6.97 1.78
CA GLY A 95 -7.45 -8.00 2.38
C GLY A 95 -8.95 -7.74 2.26
N ARG A 96 -9.40 -6.67 1.58
CA ARG A 96 -10.82 -6.30 1.45
C ARG A 96 -11.33 -6.42 0.01
N ILE A 97 -10.55 -6.01 -0.97
CA ILE A 97 -10.94 -5.96 -2.38
C ILE A 97 -10.20 -7.02 -3.19
N ASN A 98 -10.78 -7.40 -4.33
CA ASN A 98 -10.06 -8.11 -5.38
C ASN A 98 -9.24 -7.09 -6.21
N PRO A 99 -7.90 -7.08 -6.08
CA PRO A 99 -7.05 -6.10 -6.76
C PRO A 99 -7.00 -6.27 -8.29
N GLU A 100 -7.59 -7.34 -8.81
CA GLU A 100 -7.67 -7.64 -10.25
C GLU A 100 -8.98 -7.12 -10.87
N LYS A 101 -9.83 -6.42 -10.09
CA LYS A 101 -11.11 -5.84 -10.52
C LYS A 101 -11.21 -4.38 -10.14
N ILE A 102 -11.13 -3.49 -11.12
CA ILE A 102 -11.21 -2.05 -10.89
C ILE A 102 -12.54 -1.61 -10.26
N GLU A 103 -13.63 -2.32 -10.55
CA GLU A 103 -14.95 -2.04 -10.00
C GLU A 103 -14.98 -2.17 -8.47
N GLU A 104 -14.18 -3.07 -7.91
CA GLU A 104 -14.07 -3.17 -6.45
C GLU A 104 -13.27 -1.99 -5.85
N TYR A 105 -12.30 -1.44 -6.57
CA TYR A 105 -11.63 -0.21 -6.15
C TYR A 105 -12.59 0.99 -6.22
N PHE A 106 -13.44 1.08 -7.25
CA PHE A 106 -14.48 2.12 -7.35
C PHE A 106 -15.47 2.06 -6.19
N ALA A 107 -15.83 0.85 -5.72
CA ALA A 107 -16.74 0.68 -4.59
C ALA A 107 -16.18 1.23 -3.26
N PHE A 108 -14.89 1.54 -3.19
CA PHE A 108 -14.18 2.15 -2.07
C PHE A 108 -13.62 3.55 -2.42
N ASP A 109 -14.41 4.33 -3.13
CA ASP A 109 -14.11 5.71 -3.54
C ASP A 109 -12.89 5.86 -4.47
N GLY A 110 -12.51 4.78 -5.16
CA GLY A 110 -11.38 4.78 -6.07
C GLY A 110 -11.55 5.75 -7.23
N TYR A 111 -10.47 6.47 -7.55
CA TYR A 111 -10.37 7.52 -8.56
C TYR A 111 -11.23 8.78 -8.32
N GLN A 112 -11.95 8.85 -7.20
CA GLN A 112 -12.67 10.08 -6.84
C GLN A 112 -11.69 11.21 -6.49
N ALA A 113 -10.58 10.88 -5.81
CA ALA A 113 -9.54 11.87 -5.51
C ALA A 113 -8.95 12.46 -6.79
N LEU A 114 -8.64 11.64 -7.79
CA LEU A 114 -8.14 12.12 -9.08
C LEU A 114 -9.19 12.98 -9.80
N ALA A 115 -10.47 12.54 -9.81
CA ALA A 115 -11.55 13.30 -10.43
C ALA A 115 -11.71 14.69 -9.80
N THR A 116 -11.70 14.78 -8.47
CA THR A 116 -11.74 16.05 -7.73
C THR A 116 -10.54 16.94 -8.07
N VAL A 117 -9.33 16.36 -8.06
CA VAL A 117 -8.10 17.11 -8.33
C VAL A 117 -8.11 17.73 -9.74
N VAL A 118 -8.45 16.97 -10.78
CA VAL A 118 -8.35 17.48 -12.15
C VAL A 118 -9.49 18.42 -12.56
N ASN A 119 -10.63 18.38 -11.85
CA ASN A 119 -11.79 19.21 -12.16
C ASN A 119 -11.96 20.41 -11.23
N GLU A 120 -11.51 20.33 -9.97
CA GLU A 120 -11.84 21.31 -8.95
C GLU A 120 -10.62 22.01 -8.35
N TYR A 121 -9.42 21.40 -8.37
CA TYR A 121 -8.24 21.93 -7.72
C TYR A 121 -7.22 22.47 -8.73
N SER A 122 -6.62 23.60 -8.38
CA SER A 122 -5.38 24.03 -9.03
C SER A 122 -4.20 23.16 -8.53
N ARG A 123 -3.09 23.23 -9.25
CA ARG A 123 -1.84 22.55 -8.83
C ARG A 123 -1.31 23.05 -7.49
N ASP A 124 -1.56 24.33 -7.17
CA ASP A 124 -1.16 24.93 -5.91
C ASP A 124 -2.06 24.48 -4.76
N ASP A 125 -3.35 24.26 -5.00
CA ASP A 125 -4.26 23.71 -3.99
C ASP A 125 -3.81 22.32 -3.56
N VAL A 126 -3.43 21.46 -4.49
CA VAL A 126 -2.91 20.12 -4.15
C VAL A 126 -1.63 20.20 -3.32
N LEU A 127 -0.71 21.13 -3.66
CA LEU A 127 0.49 21.33 -2.87
C LEU A 127 0.16 21.83 -1.46
N SER A 128 -0.78 22.74 -1.31
CA SER A 128 -1.23 23.26 -0.01
C SER A 128 -1.87 22.18 0.85
N LEU A 129 -2.67 21.28 0.25
CA LEU A 129 -3.23 20.10 0.93
C LEU A 129 -2.12 19.18 1.44
N LEU A 130 -1.11 18.90 0.61
CA LEU A 130 0.02 18.06 1.01
C LEU A 130 0.88 18.71 2.09
N GLU A 131 1.09 20.02 2.04
CA GLU A 131 1.80 20.78 3.07
C GLU A 131 1.06 20.70 4.40
N THR A 132 -0.24 21.03 4.42
CA THR A 132 -1.09 21.00 5.62
C THR A 132 -1.18 19.60 6.21
N SER A 133 -1.22 18.54 5.37
CA SER A 133 -1.21 17.14 5.82
C SER A 133 0.06 16.75 6.56
N GLY A 134 1.16 17.44 6.32
CA GLY A 134 2.47 17.12 6.85
C GLY A 134 3.02 15.77 6.37
N LEU A 135 2.53 15.25 5.24
CA LEU A 135 3.02 13.99 4.68
C LEU A 135 4.51 14.07 4.35
N ARG A 136 5.28 13.18 4.95
CA ARG A 136 6.70 12.98 4.67
C ARG A 136 6.91 11.63 3.97
N GLY A 137 7.99 11.51 3.21
CA GLY A 137 8.38 10.28 2.55
C GLY A 137 8.43 9.07 3.51
N ARG A 138 7.91 7.92 3.06
CA ARG A 138 7.85 6.66 3.81
C ARG A 138 8.93 5.66 3.42
N GLY A 139 9.78 6.02 2.46
CA GLY A 139 10.90 5.18 2.01
C GLY A 139 12.20 5.33 2.82
N GLY A 140 12.17 5.94 4.01
CA GLY A 140 13.30 6.03 4.94
C GLY A 140 13.81 7.44 5.22
N ALA A 141 14.03 8.30 4.21
CA ALA A 141 14.60 9.64 4.38
C ALA A 141 13.65 10.66 5.04
N GLY A 142 12.33 10.43 4.99
CA GLY A 142 11.35 11.30 5.63
C GLY A 142 11.30 12.74 5.08
N PHE A 143 11.69 12.96 3.84
CA PHE A 143 11.66 14.29 3.24
C PHE A 143 10.22 14.75 3.01
N PRO A 144 9.84 16.04 3.26
CA PRO A 144 8.48 16.53 3.04
C PRO A 144 8.04 16.38 1.58
N THR A 145 6.91 15.68 1.38
CA THR A 145 6.43 15.33 0.03
C THR A 145 6.07 16.59 -0.77
N PHE A 146 5.39 17.56 -0.14
CA PHE A 146 5.00 18.81 -0.80
C PHE A 146 6.21 19.60 -1.33
N MET A 147 7.32 19.64 -0.57
CA MET A 147 8.53 20.36 -0.99
C MET A 147 9.16 19.70 -2.23
N LYS A 148 9.24 18.37 -2.25
CA LYS A 148 9.75 17.63 -3.43
C LYS A 148 8.92 17.95 -4.66
N TRP A 149 7.60 17.95 -4.54
CA TRP A 149 6.69 18.25 -5.65
C TRP A 149 6.75 19.73 -6.06
N SER A 150 6.85 20.65 -5.11
CA SER A 150 7.01 22.08 -5.38
C SER A 150 8.26 22.38 -6.18
N PHE A 151 9.40 21.77 -5.85
CA PHE A 151 10.65 21.95 -6.61
C PHE A 151 10.52 21.45 -8.05
N ALA A 152 9.92 20.28 -8.26
CA ALA A 152 9.70 19.75 -9.60
C ALA A 152 8.68 20.58 -10.39
N LYS A 153 7.61 21.06 -9.73
CA LYS A 153 6.63 21.98 -10.36
C LYS A 153 7.30 23.27 -10.82
N ALA A 154 8.15 23.87 -9.99
CA ALA A 154 8.85 25.14 -10.28
C ALA A 154 9.90 25.00 -11.39
N SER A 155 10.49 23.81 -11.58
CA SER A 155 11.49 23.56 -12.60
C SER A 155 10.89 23.68 -13.99
N GLN A 156 11.45 24.57 -14.85
CA GLN A 156 10.99 24.76 -16.22
C GLN A 156 11.52 23.64 -17.11
N SER A 157 10.64 22.95 -17.81
CA SER A 157 10.98 21.90 -18.77
C SER A 157 9.78 21.56 -19.67
N ASP A 158 10.07 21.11 -20.88
CA ASP A 158 9.12 20.56 -21.85
C ASP A 158 8.53 19.21 -21.40
N GLN A 159 9.27 18.45 -20.60
CA GLN A 159 8.90 17.13 -20.07
C GLN A 159 9.26 17.04 -18.60
N LYS A 160 8.38 16.38 -17.83
CA LYS A 160 8.61 15.99 -16.43
C LYS A 160 8.17 14.56 -16.19
N TYR A 161 8.71 13.91 -15.17
CA TYR A 161 8.40 12.51 -14.87
C TYR A 161 7.97 12.29 -13.42
N VAL A 162 7.07 11.31 -13.25
CA VAL A 162 6.67 10.78 -11.94
C VAL A 162 7.16 9.34 -11.83
N ILE A 163 7.94 9.04 -10.81
CA ILE A 163 8.46 7.70 -10.55
C ILE A 163 7.92 7.18 -9.22
N CYS A 164 7.32 6.00 -9.27
CA CYS A 164 7.05 5.20 -8.10
C CYS A 164 8.26 4.28 -7.85
N ASN A 165 8.97 4.51 -6.76
CA ASN A 165 10.00 3.60 -6.29
C ASN A 165 9.34 2.44 -5.55
N ALA A 166 9.30 1.30 -6.20
CA ALA A 166 8.82 0.02 -5.67
C ALA A 166 9.96 -1.03 -5.64
N ASP A 167 11.20 -0.56 -5.55
CA ASP A 167 12.38 -1.40 -5.31
C ASP A 167 12.58 -1.57 -3.80
N GLU A 168 11.85 -2.50 -3.23
CA GLU A 168 11.88 -2.84 -1.80
C GLU A 168 12.89 -3.99 -1.59
N GLY A 169 14.17 -3.65 -1.55
CA GLY A 169 15.28 -4.61 -1.53
C GLY A 169 15.67 -5.10 -0.14
N ASP A 170 15.25 -4.43 0.92
CA ASP A 170 15.67 -4.75 2.28
C ASP A 170 15.08 -6.09 2.76
N PRO A 171 15.92 -7.05 3.22
CA PRO A 171 15.43 -8.37 3.64
C PRO A 171 14.41 -8.29 4.77
N GLY A 172 13.23 -8.91 4.53
CA GLY A 172 12.10 -8.89 5.48
C GLY A 172 11.14 -7.72 5.29
N ALA A 173 11.45 -6.74 4.45
CA ALA A 173 10.50 -5.70 4.05
C ALA A 173 9.53 -6.23 2.98
N PHE A 174 8.23 -6.00 3.17
CA PHE A 174 7.17 -6.35 2.21
C PHE A 174 5.94 -5.44 2.33
N MET A 175 6.13 -4.24 2.88
CA MET A 175 5.07 -3.23 3.01
C MET A 175 4.59 -2.76 1.65
N ASP A 176 5.51 -2.33 0.81
CA ASP A 176 5.25 -1.83 -0.54
C ASP A 176 4.70 -2.92 -1.45
N ARG A 177 5.30 -4.12 -1.40
CA ARG A 177 4.79 -5.31 -2.06
C ARG A 177 3.32 -5.56 -1.74
N SER A 178 2.94 -5.48 -0.47
CA SER A 178 1.57 -5.77 -0.04
C SER A 178 0.57 -4.75 -0.58
N VAL A 179 0.94 -3.47 -0.68
CA VAL A 179 0.11 -2.44 -1.32
C VAL A 179 -0.03 -2.72 -2.82
N LEU A 180 1.08 -2.99 -3.52
CA LEU A 180 1.06 -3.29 -4.96
C LEU A 180 0.25 -4.55 -5.30
N GLU A 181 0.27 -5.54 -4.41
CA GLU A 181 -0.51 -6.77 -4.56
C GLU A 181 -1.96 -6.61 -4.10
N GLY A 182 -2.26 -5.71 -3.17
CA GLY A 182 -3.57 -5.59 -2.55
C GLY A 182 -4.42 -4.42 -3.03
N ASP A 183 -3.78 -3.35 -3.49
CA ASP A 183 -4.45 -2.10 -3.91
C ASP A 183 -3.62 -1.34 -4.98
N PRO A 184 -3.33 -1.96 -6.15
CA PRO A 184 -2.48 -1.36 -7.17
C PRO A 184 -3.09 -0.07 -7.75
N HIS A 185 -4.42 0.05 -7.80
CA HIS A 185 -5.11 1.22 -8.31
C HIS A 185 -4.88 2.48 -7.46
N ALA A 186 -4.68 2.34 -6.14
CA ALA A 186 -4.34 3.47 -5.29
C ALA A 186 -3.01 4.13 -5.68
N ILE A 187 -2.05 3.34 -6.16
CA ILE A 187 -0.76 3.85 -6.63
C ILE A 187 -0.91 4.53 -7.99
N ILE A 188 -1.69 3.95 -8.90
CA ILE A 188 -1.97 4.53 -10.23
C ILE A 188 -2.67 5.88 -10.07
N GLU A 189 -3.70 5.95 -9.24
CA GLU A 189 -4.43 7.19 -8.92
C GLU A 189 -3.51 8.26 -8.34
N ALA A 190 -2.70 7.89 -7.33
CA ALA A 190 -1.76 8.81 -6.70
C ALA A 190 -0.69 9.35 -7.67
N MET A 191 -0.20 8.51 -8.58
CA MET A 191 0.77 8.93 -9.59
C MET A 191 0.16 9.87 -10.62
N ALA A 192 -1.11 9.67 -11.00
CA ALA A 192 -1.82 10.60 -11.88
C ALA A 192 -2.05 11.96 -11.18
N ILE A 193 -2.42 11.97 -9.90
CA ILE A 193 -2.51 13.19 -9.07
C ILE A 193 -1.15 13.91 -9.02
N ALA A 194 -0.06 13.17 -8.81
CA ALA A 194 1.29 13.73 -8.81
C ALA A 194 1.67 14.32 -10.18
N GLY A 195 1.31 13.61 -11.27
CA GLY A 195 1.52 14.07 -12.63
C GLY A 195 0.80 15.38 -12.92
N TYR A 196 -0.47 15.47 -12.54
CA TYR A 196 -1.24 16.71 -12.63
C TYR A 196 -0.56 17.87 -11.89
N THR A 197 -0.18 17.60 -10.65
CA THR A 197 0.36 18.63 -9.75
C THR A 197 1.68 19.22 -10.25
N ILE A 198 2.61 18.39 -10.74
CA ILE A 198 3.92 18.88 -11.20
C ILE A 198 3.94 19.24 -12.70
N GLY A 199 2.89 18.89 -13.43
CA GLY A 199 2.80 19.08 -14.89
C GLY A 199 3.55 18.02 -15.70
N ALA A 200 3.57 16.78 -15.21
CA ALA A 200 4.09 15.61 -15.94
C ALA A 200 2.97 14.90 -16.69
N ASN A 201 3.30 14.29 -17.82
CA ASN A 201 2.39 13.47 -18.63
C ASN A 201 2.82 12.00 -18.71
N GLN A 202 3.97 11.64 -18.10
CA GLN A 202 4.50 10.28 -18.10
C GLN A 202 5.03 9.90 -16.72
N GLY A 203 4.71 8.66 -16.32
CA GLY A 203 5.26 8.06 -15.11
C GLY A 203 5.79 6.64 -15.34
N TYR A 204 6.59 6.17 -14.39
CA TYR A 204 7.07 4.79 -14.35
C TYR A 204 6.94 4.23 -12.94
N ILE A 205 6.50 2.97 -12.84
CA ILE A 205 6.60 2.19 -11.61
C ILE A 205 7.79 1.27 -11.75
N TYR A 206 8.84 1.52 -10.96
CA TYR A 206 10.01 0.67 -10.91
C TYR A 206 9.82 -0.37 -9.83
N VAL A 207 9.60 -1.61 -10.24
CA VAL A 207 9.26 -2.73 -9.36
C VAL A 207 10.24 -3.88 -9.56
N ARG A 208 10.55 -4.59 -8.48
CA ARG A 208 11.42 -5.76 -8.49
C ARG A 208 10.82 -6.89 -9.33
N ALA A 209 11.64 -7.52 -10.19
CA ALA A 209 11.24 -8.72 -10.93
C ALA A 209 10.88 -9.90 -10.01
N GLU A 210 11.43 -9.92 -8.79
CA GLU A 210 11.16 -10.92 -7.74
C GLU A 210 9.76 -10.79 -7.11
N TYR A 211 8.97 -9.78 -7.51
CA TYR A 211 7.58 -9.62 -7.08
C TYR A 211 6.59 -9.95 -8.22
N PRO A 212 6.54 -11.20 -8.73
CA PRO A 212 5.77 -11.54 -9.93
C PRO A 212 4.27 -11.29 -9.78
N ILE A 213 3.72 -11.44 -8.56
CA ILE A 213 2.30 -11.18 -8.30
C ILE A 213 2.02 -9.67 -8.40
N ALA A 214 2.85 -8.83 -7.79
CA ALA A 214 2.74 -7.38 -7.88
C ALA A 214 2.85 -6.90 -9.34
N VAL A 215 3.83 -7.40 -10.09
CA VAL A 215 4.03 -7.08 -11.51
C VAL A 215 2.79 -7.44 -12.34
N ASN A 216 2.22 -8.64 -12.12
CA ASN A 216 1.03 -9.07 -12.84
C ASN A 216 -0.19 -8.18 -12.50
N ARG A 217 -0.43 -7.90 -11.22
CA ARG A 217 -1.54 -7.06 -10.78
C ARG A 217 -1.41 -5.62 -11.25
N LEU A 218 -0.22 -5.05 -11.25
CA LEU A 218 0.04 -3.73 -11.83
C LEU A 218 -0.25 -3.70 -13.34
N ARG A 219 0.15 -4.73 -14.10
CA ARG A 219 -0.19 -4.83 -15.53
C ARG A 219 -1.69 -4.86 -15.77
N ILE A 220 -2.42 -5.65 -14.99
CA ILE A 220 -3.89 -5.70 -15.04
C ILE A 220 -4.47 -4.32 -14.71
N ALA A 221 -4.05 -3.71 -13.62
CA ALA A 221 -4.58 -2.44 -13.15
C ALA A 221 -4.30 -1.28 -14.13
N ILE A 222 -3.09 -1.19 -14.70
CA ILE A 222 -2.75 -0.18 -15.72
C ILE A 222 -3.63 -0.37 -16.97
N LYS A 223 -3.80 -1.62 -17.42
CA LYS A 223 -4.67 -1.93 -18.54
C LYS A 223 -6.11 -1.48 -18.28
N GLN A 224 -6.67 -1.85 -17.12
CA GLN A 224 -8.03 -1.46 -16.73
C GLN A 224 -8.18 0.07 -16.61
N ALA A 225 -7.20 0.75 -16.05
CA ALA A 225 -7.21 2.21 -15.94
C ALA A 225 -7.20 2.90 -17.32
N ARG A 226 -6.43 2.38 -18.29
CA ARG A 226 -6.45 2.85 -19.68
C ARG A 226 -7.80 2.61 -20.36
N GLU A 227 -8.37 1.41 -20.20
CA GLU A 227 -9.67 1.04 -20.76
C GLU A 227 -10.83 1.91 -20.23
N LYS A 228 -10.72 2.37 -18.99
CA LYS A 228 -11.70 3.27 -18.35
C LYS A 228 -11.41 4.76 -18.57
N GLY A 229 -10.37 5.13 -19.32
CA GLY A 229 -9.99 6.53 -19.56
C GLY A 229 -9.43 7.26 -18.33
N LEU A 230 -8.89 6.51 -17.35
CA LEU A 230 -8.28 7.02 -16.14
C LEU A 230 -6.75 7.19 -16.30
N LEU A 231 -6.21 6.67 -17.38
CA LEU A 231 -4.88 6.90 -17.92
C LEU A 231 -4.99 7.19 -19.41
N GLY A 232 -4.01 7.89 -19.97
CA GLY A 232 -3.93 8.27 -21.37
C GLY A 232 -4.30 9.73 -21.58
N LYS A 233 -5.09 10.03 -22.61
CA LYS A 233 -5.41 11.40 -23.04
C LYS A 233 -6.71 11.89 -22.40
N ASN A 234 -6.73 13.18 -22.05
CA ASN A 234 -7.92 13.92 -21.64
C ASN A 234 -8.71 13.22 -20.50
N ILE A 235 -8.02 12.88 -19.42
CA ILE A 235 -8.58 12.19 -18.27
C ILE A 235 -9.74 13.00 -17.68
N PHE A 236 -10.90 12.38 -17.49
CA PHE A 236 -12.16 13.01 -17.05
C PHE A 236 -12.60 14.23 -17.87
N GLY A 237 -12.14 14.38 -19.12
CA GLY A 237 -12.48 15.54 -19.94
C GLY A 237 -11.79 16.85 -19.54
N SER A 238 -10.83 16.81 -18.61
CA SER A 238 -10.18 17.97 -18.00
C SER A 238 -9.08 18.62 -18.85
N GLY A 239 -8.71 18.01 -19.98
CA GLY A 239 -7.53 18.39 -20.77
C GLY A 239 -6.22 17.82 -20.23
N PHE A 240 -6.21 17.24 -19.04
CA PHE A 240 -5.05 16.57 -18.49
C PHE A 240 -4.81 15.20 -19.14
N SER A 241 -3.55 14.91 -19.43
CA SER A 241 -3.13 13.62 -20.02
C SER A 241 -1.95 13.07 -19.23
N PHE A 242 -2.02 11.80 -18.88
CA PHE A 242 -0.97 11.12 -18.11
C PHE A 242 -1.01 9.62 -18.37
N ASP A 243 0.13 9.00 -18.59
CA ASP A 243 0.23 7.55 -18.75
C ASP A 243 1.37 6.95 -17.93
N LEU A 244 1.31 5.64 -17.72
CA LEU A 244 2.23 4.87 -16.86
C LEU A 244 2.77 3.65 -17.58
N ASP A 245 4.06 3.36 -17.35
CA ASP A 245 4.67 2.08 -17.72
C ASP A 245 5.40 1.44 -16.55
N LEU A 246 5.57 0.12 -16.62
CA LEU A 246 6.38 -0.63 -15.67
C LEU A 246 7.83 -0.71 -16.13
N ARG A 247 8.73 -0.61 -15.16
CA ARG A 247 10.15 -0.96 -15.31
C ARG A 247 10.51 -2.00 -14.27
N LEU A 248 11.16 -3.07 -14.71
CA LEU A 248 11.52 -4.18 -13.83
C LEU A 248 12.98 -4.04 -13.39
N GLY A 249 13.16 -3.97 -12.08
CA GLY A 249 14.48 -4.02 -11.46
C GLY A 249 15.05 -5.45 -11.48
N ALA A 250 16.36 -5.57 -11.62
CA ALA A 250 17.07 -6.85 -11.67
C ALA A 250 17.61 -7.31 -10.30
N GLY A 251 17.07 -6.81 -9.20
CA GLY A 251 17.41 -7.23 -7.83
C GLY A 251 18.65 -6.55 -7.22
N ALA A 252 19.16 -5.51 -7.83
CA ALA A 252 20.28 -4.74 -7.25
C ALA A 252 19.78 -3.82 -6.14
N PHE A 253 20.19 -4.08 -4.88
CA PHE A 253 19.80 -3.28 -3.71
C PHE A 253 20.10 -1.78 -3.87
N VAL A 254 21.20 -1.42 -4.55
CA VAL A 254 21.56 -0.02 -4.79
C VAL A 254 20.48 0.77 -5.53
N CYS A 255 19.58 0.10 -6.28
CA CYS A 255 18.49 0.75 -7.00
C CYS A 255 17.34 1.24 -6.10
N GLU A 256 17.38 0.98 -4.79
CA GLU A 256 16.54 1.69 -3.82
C GLU A 256 16.89 3.18 -3.74
N GLU A 257 18.16 3.53 -3.93
CA GLU A 257 18.61 4.92 -4.01
C GLU A 257 18.05 5.56 -5.29
N GLU A 258 17.39 6.72 -5.14
CA GLU A 258 16.58 7.34 -6.21
C GLU A 258 17.37 7.61 -7.50
N THR A 259 18.67 7.97 -7.42
CA THR A 259 19.45 8.28 -8.62
C THR A 259 19.98 7.02 -9.31
N ALA A 260 20.33 5.98 -8.57
CA ALA A 260 20.69 4.68 -9.13
C ALA A 260 19.47 4.02 -9.82
N LEU A 261 18.27 4.20 -9.25
CA LEU A 261 17.02 3.78 -9.88
C LEU A 261 16.80 4.48 -11.22
N LEU A 262 17.06 5.79 -11.29
CA LEU A 262 16.93 6.55 -12.54
C LEU A 262 17.92 6.05 -13.61
N GLU A 263 19.19 5.79 -13.25
CA GLU A 263 20.17 5.18 -14.16
C GLU A 263 19.66 3.83 -14.71
N SER A 264 19.10 3.00 -13.82
CA SER A 264 18.55 1.71 -14.24
C SER A 264 17.36 1.85 -15.21
N ILE A 265 16.46 2.83 -15.00
CA ILE A 265 15.37 3.11 -15.95
C ILE A 265 15.91 3.56 -17.31
N GLU A 266 16.99 4.34 -17.32
CA GLU A 266 17.66 4.83 -18.52
C GLU A 266 18.42 3.72 -19.28
N GLY A 267 18.52 2.50 -18.69
CA GLY A 267 19.22 1.36 -19.28
C GLY A 267 20.71 1.32 -18.98
N HIS A 268 21.15 2.13 -18.03
CA HIS A 268 22.51 2.15 -17.53
C HIS A 268 22.69 1.23 -16.33
N ARG A 269 23.94 1.03 -15.88
CA ARG A 269 24.23 0.40 -14.61
C ARG A 269 23.68 1.27 -13.47
N GLY A 270 23.01 0.67 -12.48
CA GLY A 270 22.45 1.37 -11.33
C GLY A 270 23.54 1.90 -10.40
N GLU A 271 24.11 3.04 -10.73
CA GLU A 271 25.10 3.74 -9.92
C GLU A 271 24.54 5.11 -9.47
N PRO A 272 24.71 5.48 -8.19
CA PRO A 272 24.22 6.77 -7.70
C PRO A 272 24.89 7.95 -8.41
N ARG A 273 24.08 8.99 -8.69
CA ARG A 273 24.57 10.26 -9.24
C ARG A 273 24.98 11.22 -8.12
N PRO A 274 26.03 12.03 -8.30
CA PRO A 274 26.32 13.13 -7.39
C PRO A 274 25.16 14.13 -7.32
N ARG A 275 24.89 14.65 -6.13
CA ARG A 275 23.91 15.72 -5.89
C ARG A 275 24.60 16.92 -5.23
N PRO A 276 24.30 18.17 -5.57
CA PRO A 276 23.37 18.64 -6.60
C PRO A 276 23.85 18.38 -8.04
N PRO A 277 22.95 18.38 -9.09
CA PRO A 277 21.53 18.71 -9.01
C PRO A 277 20.67 17.54 -8.48
N PHE A 278 19.60 17.89 -7.77
CA PHE A 278 18.61 16.91 -7.30
C PHE A 278 17.66 16.49 -8.44
N PRO A 279 17.04 15.28 -8.38
CA PRO A 279 16.14 14.78 -9.42
C PRO A 279 14.97 15.72 -9.75
N ALA A 280 14.46 16.49 -8.79
CA ALA A 280 13.43 17.49 -9.02
C ALA A 280 13.83 18.58 -10.04
N VAL A 281 15.15 18.75 -10.28
CA VAL A 281 15.72 19.68 -11.28
C VAL A 281 16.26 18.92 -12.48
N LYS A 282 17.00 17.84 -12.26
CA LYS A 282 17.65 17.04 -13.31
C LYS A 282 17.63 15.55 -12.92
N GLY A 283 16.54 14.87 -13.23
CA GLY A 283 16.31 13.46 -12.96
C GLY A 283 16.35 12.59 -14.21
N LEU A 284 15.27 11.83 -14.46
CA LEU A 284 15.16 10.88 -15.56
C LEU A 284 15.36 11.58 -16.92
N PHE A 285 16.25 11.03 -17.75
CA PHE A 285 16.64 11.60 -19.04
C PHE A 285 17.04 13.09 -18.96
N GLY A 286 17.59 13.51 -17.84
CA GLY A 286 17.99 14.90 -17.58
C GLY A 286 16.81 15.86 -17.36
N LYS A 287 15.59 15.37 -17.15
CA LYS A 287 14.37 16.17 -16.96
C LYS A 287 13.92 16.19 -15.50
N PRO A 288 13.19 17.22 -15.05
CA PRO A 288 12.65 17.28 -13.69
C PRO A 288 11.81 16.03 -13.37
N THR A 289 12.13 15.39 -12.27
CA THR A 289 11.54 14.10 -11.88
C THR A 289 11.27 14.07 -10.38
N ILE A 290 10.09 13.60 -10.00
CA ILE A 290 9.83 13.21 -8.62
C ILE A 290 9.91 11.69 -8.48
N VAL A 291 10.58 11.23 -7.44
CA VAL A 291 10.63 9.82 -7.05
C VAL A 291 9.96 9.68 -5.69
N ASN A 292 8.91 8.91 -5.60
CA ASN A 292 8.18 8.64 -4.36
C ASN A 292 8.06 7.14 -4.10
N ASN A 293 8.22 6.74 -2.84
CA ASN A 293 7.99 5.40 -2.37
C ASN A 293 6.50 5.02 -2.45
N VAL A 294 6.19 3.73 -2.55
CA VAL A 294 4.81 3.18 -2.68
C VAL A 294 3.92 3.60 -1.51
N GLU A 295 4.37 3.43 -0.26
CA GLU A 295 3.57 3.79 0.92
C GLU A 295 3.28 5.30 0.95
N THR A 296 4.23 6.14 0.52
CA THR A 296 4.01 7.58 0.40
C THR A 296 2.85 7.88 -0.55
N LEU A 297 2.87 7.28 -1.74
CA LEU A 297 1.83 7.45 -2.75
C LEU A 297 0.46 6.94 -2.27
N ALA A 298 0.41 5.78 -1.61
CA ALA A 298 -0.83 5.17 -1.13
C ALA A 298 -1.65 6.06 -0.16
N ASN A 299 -1.00 7.02 0.50
CA ASN A 299 -1.67 7.97 1.40
C ASN A 299 -2.36 9.11 0.66
N ILE A 300 -1.90 9.49 -0.53
CA ILE A 300 -2.32 10.70 -1.24
C ILE A 300 -3.82 10.73 -1.56
N PRO A 301 -4.44 9.68 -2.14
CA PRO A 301 -5.87 9.70 -2.41
C PRO A 301 -6.71 9.95 -1.16
N GLN A 302 -6.32 9.38 -0.01
CA GLN A 302 -7.06 9.55 1.24
C GLN A 302 -6.89 10.95 1.84
N ILE A 303 -5.73 11.59 1.66
CA ILE A 303 -5.52 12.98 2.05
C ILE A 303 -6.44 13.91 1.26
N ILE A 304 -6.57 13.68 -0.05
CA ILE A 304 -7.47 14.47 -0.91
C ILE A 304 -8.94 14.27 -0.51
N LEU A 305 -9.37 13.01 -0.29
CA LEU A 305 -10.78 12.69 -0.02
C LEU A 305 -11.23 13.07 1.39
N LYS A 306 -10.37 12.91 2.38
CA LYS A 306 -10.74 13.11 3.80
C LYS A 306 -10.26 14.42 4.38
N GLY A 307 -9.46 15.15 3.62
CA GLY A 307 -8.84 16.40 4.05
C GLY A 307 -7.48 16.21 4.74
N PRO A 308 -6.62 17.22 4.63
CA PRO A 308 -5.25 17.17 5.16
C PRO A 308 -5.23 17.12 6.70
N GLU A 309 -6.16 17.80 7.36
CA GLU A 309 -6.28 17.82 8.83
C GLU A 309 -6.62 16.44 9.39
N TRP A 310 -7.45 15.67 8.66
CA TRP A 310 -7.74 14.28 9.03
C TRP A 310 -6.45 13.45 9.09
N PHE A 311 -5.59 13.54 8.06
CA PHE A 311 -4.31 12.82 8.06
C PHE A 311 -3.36 13.36 9.13
N ALA A 312 -3.30 14.68 9.31
CA ALA A 312 -2.48 15.35 10.31
C ALA A 312 -2.94 15.08 11.76
N SER A 313 -4.19 14.62 11.96
CA SER A 313 -4.69 14.22 13.28
C SER A 313 -4.05 12.94 13.81
N PHE A 314 -3.44 12.12 12.95
CA PHE A 314 -2.65 10.97 13.35
C PHE A 314 -1.19 11.36 13.53
N GLY A 315 -0.52 10.67 14.46
CA GLY A 315 0.91 10.85 14.67
C GLY A 315 1.25 11.93 15.71
N THR A 316 2.41 12.54 15.55
CA THR A 316 2.94 13.56 16.46
C THR A 316 2.96 14.93 15.79
N GLU A 317 3.26 15.98 16.53
CA GLU A 317 3.40 17.34 15.98
C GLU A 317 4.40 17.40 14.81
N LYS A 318 5.54 16.69 14.91
CA LYS A 318 6.62 16.72 13.91
C LYS A 318 6.56 15.59 12.87
N SER A 319 5.78 14.53 13.15
CA SER A 319 5.65 13.36 12.29
C SER A 319 4.18 12.96 12.18
N LYS A 320 3.53 13.46 11.14
CA LYS A 320 2.10 13.26 10.88
C LYS A 320 1.81 11.94 10.17
N GLY A 321 0.57 11.48 10.35
CA GLY A 321 0.04 10.32 9.65
C GLY A 321 0.44 8.99 10.27
N THR A 322 0.40 7.96 9.44
CA THR A 322 0.70 6.58 9.80
C THR A 322 2.01 6.09 9.16
N LYS A 323 2.50 4.96 9.66
CA LYS A 323 3.64 4.21 9.09
C LYS A 323 3.35 2.72 9.13
N VAL A 324 3.64 2.03 8.03
CA VAL A 324 3.58 0.57 7.94
C VAL A 324 4.90 -0.04 8.39
N PHE A 325 4.82 -1.06 9.26
CA PHE A 325 5.96 -1.85 9.69
C PHE A 325 5.74 -3.33 9.39
N ALA A 326 6.80 -4.01 8.96
CA ALA A 326 6.86 -5.45 8.89
C ALA A 326 7.41 -5.99 10.22
N LEU A 327 6.58 -6.70 10.97
CA LEU A 327 6.98 -7.35 12.22
C LEU A 327 7.51 -8.75 11.94
N GLY A 328 8.73 -9.02 12.35
CA GLY A 328 9.38 -10.31 12.15
C GLY A 328 10.26 -10.71 13.33
N GLY A 329 10.86 -11.89 13.24
CA GLY A 329 11.74 -12.43 14.26
C GLY A 329 11.00 -13.15 15.40
N LYS A 330 11.47 -13.01 16.62
CA LYS A 330 10.92 -13.70 17.81
C LYS A 330 9.76 -12.91 18.42
N ILE A 331 8.69 -12.76 17.66
CA ILE A 331 7.44 -12.12 18.07
C ILE A 331 6.27 -13.06 17.81
N GLN A 332 5.21 -12.97 18.61
CA GLN A 332 4.07 -13.89 18.55
C GLN A 332 3.28 -13.73 17.25
N ASN A 333 2.90 -12.51 16.92
CA ASN A 333 2.15 -12.15 15.70
C ASN A 333 3.08 -11.48 14.69
N THR A 334 3.60 -12.27 13.75
CA THR A 334 4.35 -11.73 12.61
C THR A 334 3.39 -11.20 11.55
N GLY A 335 3.76 -10.09 10.89
CA GLY A 335 2.93 -9.53 9.83
C GLY A 335 3.19 -8.06 9.56
N LEU A 336 2.22 -7.40 8.88
CA LEU A 336 2.24 -5.97 8.64
C LEU A 336 1.31 -5.25 9.61
N VAL A 337 1.81 -4.18 10.19
CA VAL A 337 1.03 -3.29 11.05
C VAL A 337 1.14 -1.86 10.55
N GLU A 338 0.01 -1.17 10.47
CA GLU A 338 -0.03 0.26 10.17
C GLU A 338 -0.52 1.02 11.39
N ILE A 339 0.33 1.87 11.91
CA ILE A 339 0.14 2.57 13.19
C ILE A 339 0.39 4.07 13.04
N PRO A 340 -0.22 4.90 13.88
CA PRO A 340 0.11 6.32 13.96
C PRO A 340 1.60 6.52 14.27
N MET A 341 2.21 7.51 13.66
CA MET A 341 3.57 7.92 14.01
C MET A 341 3.61 8.31 15.51
N GLY A 342 4.70 7.92 16.21
CA GLY A 342 4.83 8.14 17.64
C GLY A 342 4.35 6.98 18.53
N THR A 343 3.74 5.93 17.95
CA THR A 343 3.48 4.68 18.66
C THR A 343 4.81 4.09 19.14
N THR A 344 4.87 3.69 20.41
CA THR A 344 6.13 3.19 21.01
C THR A 344 6.48 1.79 20.53
N LEU A 345 7.77 1.46 20.51
CA LEU A 345 8.23 0.08 20.25
C LEU A 345 7.62 -0.94 21.21
N ARG A 346 7.34 -0.55 22.46
CA ARG A 346 6.68 -1.40 23.43
C ARG A 346 5.26 -1.76 22.99
N GLU A 347 4.46 -0.79 22.62
CA GLU A 347 3.10 -1.01 22.10
C GLU A 347 3.11 -1.89 20.85
N ILE A 348 4.08 -1.66 19.92
CA ILE A 348 4.21 -2.48 18.72
C ILE A 348 4.53 -3.92 19.05
N VAL A 349 5.51 -4.15 19.94
CA VAL A 349 6.01 -5.49 20.27
C VAL A 349 5.07 -6.24 21.20
N GLU A 350 4.64 -5.60 22.29
CA GLU A 350 3.87 -6.25 23.34
C GLU A 350 2.38 -6.29 23.01
N ASP A 351 1.77 -5.14 22.69
CA ASP A 351 0.32 -5.03 22.55
C ASP A 351 -0.21 -5.51 21.19
N ILE A 352 0.49 -5.14 20.10
CA ILE A 352 0.08 -5.51 18.74
C ILE A 352 0.69 -6.85 18.36
N GLY A 353 1.99 -6.98 18.56
CA GLY A 353 2.76 -8.17 18.23
C GLY A 353 2.55 -9.36 19.17
N GLY A 354 1.86 -9.17 20.30
CA GLY A 354 1.57 -10.22 21.29
C GLY A 354 2.79 -10.66 22.10
N GLY A 355 3.85 -9.85 22.11
CA GLY A 355 5.06 -10.10 22.90
C GLY A 355 5.97 -11.21 22.36
N ILE A 356 6.89 -11.63 23.21
CA ILE A 356 7.87 -12.65 22.87
C ILE A 356 7.31 -14.04 23.20
N PRO A 357 7.39 -15.03 22.27
CA PRO A 357 6.86 -16.37 22.49
C PRO A 357 7.44 -17.07 23.72
N ALA A 358 6.64 -17.99 24.30
CA ALA A 358 7.01 -18.82 25.45
C ALA A 358 7.35 -18.05 26.73
N GLY A 359 6.72 -16.89 26.97
CA GLY A 359 6.88 -16.08 28.18
C GLY A 359 8.27 -15.48 28.36
N LYS A 360 9.09 -15.44 27.31
CA LYS A 360 10.42 -14.81 27.34
C LYS A 360 10.30 -13.29 27.38
N LYS A 361 11.29 -12.64 27.99
CA LYS A 361 11.33 -11.18 28.07
C LYS A 361 11.86 -10.57 26.78
N PHE A 362 11.31 -9.42 26.37
CA PHE A 362 11.84 -8.58 25.31
C PHE A 362 13.28 -8.16 25.64
N LYS A 363 14.18 -8.25 24.68
CA LYS A 363 15.58 -7.86 24.81
C LYS A 363 15.93 -6.68 23.92
N ALA A 364 15.66 -6.78 22.64
CA ALA A 364 15.99 -5.76 21.67
C ALA A 364 15.10 -5.89 20.41
N ALA A 365 14.92 -4.79 19.70
CA ALA A 365 14.37 -4.75 18.36
C ALA A 365 15.35 -3.97 17.45
N GLN A 366 15.46 -4.42 16.20
CA GLN A 366 16.15 -3.69 15.15
C GLN A 366 15.09 -3.06 14.25
N THR A 367 15.23 -1.80 13.93
CA THR A 367 14.38 -1.06 12.99
C THR A 367 15.17 -0.75 11.73
N GLY A 368 14.49 -0.62 10.59
CA GLY A 368 15.15 -0.34 9.32
C GLY A 368 15.79 -1.57 8.64
N GLY A 369 15.38 -2.77 9.04
CA GLY A 369 15.92 -4.01 8.49
C GLY A 369 17.36 -4.30 8.90
N PRO A 370 18.08 -5.17 8.17
CA PRO A 370 19.47 -5.53 8.48
C PRO A 370 20.46 -4.37 8.41
N SER A 371 20.12 -3.30 7.70
CA SER A 371 20.94 -2.09 7.52
C SER A 371 20.71 -1.03 8.60
N GLY A 372 19.71 -1.24 9.47
CA GLY A 372 19.30 -0.28 10.49
C GLY A 372 20.13 -0.30 11.79
#